data_dc0365fb73918ec318558720ee7f2f7e
#
_entry.id   dc0365fb73918ec318558720ee7f2f7e
#
_cell.length_a   1.000
_cell.length_b   1.000
_cell.length_c   1.000
_cell.angle_alpha   90.00
_cell.angle_beta   90.00
_cell.angle_gamma   90.00
#
_symmetry.space_group_name_H-M   'P 1'
#
loop_
_entity.id
_entity.type
_entity.pdbx_description
1 polymer ?
#
loop_
_entity_poly.entity_id
_entity_poly.type
_entity_poly.pdbx_seq_one_letter_code
_entity_poly.pdbx_strand_id
1 'polypeptide(L)'
;VAVNGSLQPKVLTLPEMLKYYLAHQEDVVTRRTKYDLNKAQERAHILEGLLKALDNIDEVIRIIRGSRSVQVAKQELMDRFELTDVQAQAIVDMRLRALTGLEREKLEAEYAELMEKIRKLKAILADRNTLLRVIREEILAISEKYGDDRRTAIGFDAFDISMEDMIPRENTVITMTKLGYIKRMTVDNFRSQNRGGRGIKGMQTLDDDYIEELMMTTTHHYVMFFTNTGRVYRLKAYEIPEAGRTARGTAIINLLQLMPGERITAVIPISKFEEGQYLMMATRKGLVKKTPIQDYANVRKIGLAAISLRDDDELIEVKATDDKKDIILVTKYGQCIRFKESDVRSTGRVSMGVRGINLLDGDEVVAMQLNTQGYYLLVVSENGMGKRTSISEFTCQNRGGKGVKCYKITEKTGNVIGAKAVNEENEIMMITTEGIIIRLQCSDISILGRITSGVKLINLSDGVTVASFAKVREKEEDKNSEKTEESSENVSTEENSNENTDSTEE
;
A
#
# COMPACT_ATOMS: atom_id res chain seq x y z
N VAL A 1 14.51 -12.72 2.41
CA VAL A 1 15.26 -13.96 2.11
C VAL A 1 15.15 -14.90 3.29
N ALA A 2 14.82 -16.17 3.06
CA ALA A 2 14.83 -17.23 4.09
C ALA A 2 16.26 -17.71 4.29
N VAL A 3 16.71 -17.76 5.52
CA VAL A 3 18.11 -18.04 5.86
C VAL A 3 18.20 -19.03 7.01
N ASN A 4 19.23 -19.85 6.97
CA ASN A 4 19.54 -20.91 7.93
C ASN A 4 18.52 -22.05 7.94
N GLY A 5 18.92 -23.21 8.44
CA GLY A 5 18.08 -24.39 8.55
C GLY A 5 16.74 -24.21 9.29
N SER A 6 16.47 -23.03 9.83
CA SER A 6 15.21 -22.66 10.49
C SER A 6 14.17 -21.99 9.56
N LEU A 7 14.48 -21.75 8.28
CA LEU A 7 13.59 -21.12 7.29
C LEU A 7 12.97 -19.77 7.75
N GLN A 8 13.61 -19.05 8.64
CA GLN A 8 13.11 -17.78 9.13
C GLN A 8 13.38 -16.65 8.09
N PRO A 9 12.36 -15.88 7.71
CA PRO A 9 12.57 -14.74 6.83
C PRO A 9 13.34 -13.64 7.55
N LYS A 10 14.41 -13.13 6.92
CA LYS A 10 15.24 -12.03 7.45
C LYS A 10 15.61 -11.08 6.34
N VAL A 11 15.67 -9.79 6.64
CA VAL A 11 16.25 -8.78 5.76
C VAL A 11 17.76 -8.85 5.94
N LEU A 12 18.49 -8.99 4.84
CA LEU A 12 19.94 -9.17 4.83
C LEU A 12 20.61 -8.09 3.99
N THR A 13 21.76 -7.63 4.44
CA THR A 13 22.70 -6.85 3.63
C THR A 13 23.43 -7.77 2.65
N LEU A 14 23.99 -7.23 1.57
CA LEU A 14 24.78 -7.99 0.60
C LEU A 14 25.94 -8.79 1.25
N PRO A 15 26.76 -8.20 2.15
CA PRO A 15 27.80 -8.95 2.83
C PRO A 15 27.26 -10.13 3.67
N GLU A 16 26.10 -10.00 4.30
CA GLU A 16 25.48 -11.10 5.05
C GLU A 16 25.02 -12.22 4.12
N MET A 17 24.44 -11.90 2.95
CA MET A 17 24.06 -12.89 1.94
C MET A 17 25.27 -13.71 1.50
N LEU A 18 26.41 -13.06 1.20
CA LEU A 18 27.64 -13.72 0.81
C LEU A 18 28.21 -14.61 1.93
N LYS A 19 28.13 -14.18 3.19
CA LYS A 19 28.54 -14.99 4.35
C LYS A 19 27.69 -16.25 4.50
N TYR A 20 26.38 -16.15 4.35
CA TYR A 20 25.49 -17.31 4.41
C TYR A 20 25.73 -18.27 3.23
N TYR A 21 25.95 -17.74 2.03
CA TYR A 21 26.30 -18.55 0.88
C TYR A 21 27.62 -19.31 1.09
N LEU A 22 28.67 -18.63 1.57
CA LEU A 22 29.94 -19.25 1.88
C LEU A 22 29.80 -20.36 2.94
N ALA A 23 29.08 -20.09 4.03
CA ALA A 23 28.82 -21.09 5.07
C ALA A 23 28.08 -22.32 4.52
N HIS A 24 27.12 -22.12 3.61
CA HIS A 24 26.46 -23.21 2.92
C HIS A 24 27.42 -24.03 2.04
N GLN A 25 28.30 -23.37 1.29
CA GLN A 25 29.31 -24.06 0.47
C GLN A 25 30.29 -24.88 1.35
N GLU A 26 30.75 -24.32 2.47
CA GLU A 26 31.60 -25.04 3.44
C GLU A 26 30.89 -26.31 3.95
N ASP A 27 29.61 -26.23 4.30
CA ASP A 27 28.84 -27.40 4.75
C ASP A 27 28.67 -28.46 3.64
N VAL A 28 28.29 -28.06 2.44
CA VAL A 28 28.08 -28.95 1.30
C VAL A 28 29.36 -29.65 0.92
N VAL A 29 30.47 -28.91 0.75
CA VAL A 29 31.76 -29.49 0.37
C VAL A 29 32.29 -30.41 1.49
N THR A 30 32.11 -30.03 2.76
CA THR A 30 32.49 -30.92 3.89
C THR A 30 31.70 -32.21 3.86
N ARG A 31 30.39 -32.21 3.67
CA ARG A 31 29.56 -33.44 3.61
C ARG A 31 29.90 -34.29 2.40
N ARG A 32 30.11 -33.68 1.23
CA ARG A 32 30.57 -34.39 0.02
C ARG A 32 31.89 -35.04 0.25
N THR A 33 32.90 -34.33 0.78
CA THR A 33 34.24 -34.86 1.05
C THR A 33 34.23 -36.00 2.07
N LYS A 34 33.39 -35.90 3.12
CA LYS A 34 33.21 -37.00 4.08
C LYS A 34 32.61 -38.24 3.43
N TYR A 35 31.61 -38.09 2.57
CA TYR A 35 31.00 -39.18 1.84
C TYR A 35 32.02 -39.87 0.91
N ASP A 36 32.76 -39.08 0.11
CA ASP A 36 33.79 -39.61 -0.79
C ASP A 36 34.93 -40.29 -0.03
N LEU A 37 35.32 -39.76 1.12
CA LEU A 37 36.31 -40.36 2.00
C LEU A 37 35.84 -41.73 2.51
N ASN A 38 34.62 -41.80 3.01
CA ASN A 38 34.06 -43.08 3.51
C ASN A 38 34.01 -44.12 2.38
N LYS A 39 33.54 -43.75 1.20
CA LYS A 39 33.51 -44.66 0.03
C LYS A 39 34.89 -45.13 -0.39
N ALA A 40 35.88 -44.21 -0.43
CA ALA A 40 37.24 -44.54 -0.76
C ALA A 40 37.87 -45.47 0.31
N GLN A 41 37.60 -45.23 1.60
CA GLN A 41 38.09 -46.10 2.69
C GLN A 41 37.43 -47.48 2.66
N GLU A 42 36.10 -47.61 2.45
CA GLU A 42 35.41 -48.86 2.27
C GLU A 42 36.03 -49.71 1.15
N ARG A 43 36.32 -49.07 0.00
CA ARG A 43 36.93 -49.75 -1.15
C ARG A 43 38.39 -50.13 -0.88
N ALA A 44 39.19 -49.22 -0.31
CA ALA A 44 40.58 -49.51 0.07
C ALA A 44 40.69 -50.65 1.08
N HIS A 45 39.78 -50.74 2.06
CA HIS A 45 39.69 -51.80 3.02
C HIS A 45 39.44 -53.15 2.36
N ILE A 46 38.56 -53.24 1.36
CA ILE A 46 38.35 -54.48 0.58
C ILE A 46 39.58 -54.83 -0.20
N LEU A 47 40.23 -53.87 -0.89
CA LEU A 47 41.45 -54.13 -1.66
C LEU A 47 42.61 -54.59 -0.79
N GLU A 48 42.79 -54.06 0.41
CA GLU A 48 43.78 -54.44 1.37
C GLU A 48 43.61 -55.96 1.74
N GLY A 49 42.36 -56.38 1.99
CA GLY A 49 42.04 -57.79 2.22
C GLY A 49 42.33 -58.68 1.02
N LEU A 50 42.00 -58.22 -0.20
CA LEU A 50 42.28 -58.96 -1.43
C LEU A 50 43.78 -59.07 -1.70
N LEU A 51 44.58 -58.03 -1.50
CA LEU A 51 46.04 -58.06 -1.65
C LEU A 51 46.67 -59.00 -0.63
N LYS A 52 46.26 -58.99 0.65
CA LYS A 52 46.69 -59.87 1.69
C LYS A 52 46.39 -61.36 1.36
N ALA A 53 45.23 -61.60 0.74
CA ALA A 53 44.86 -62.94 0.25
C ALA A 53 45.73 -63.41 -0.92
N LEU A 54 46.05 -62.52 -1.86
CA LEU A 54 46.90 -62.79 -3.00
C LEU A 54 48.37 -63.09 -2.57
N ASP A 55 48.90 -62.45 -1.54
CA ASP A 55 50.18 -62.65 -0.99
C ASP A 55 50.28 -64.06 -0.33
N ASN A 56 49.16 -64.66 0.08
CA ASN A 56 49.05 -65.94 0.75
C ASN A 56 48.12 -66.89 0.00
N ILE A 57 48.13 -66.87 -1.33
CA ILE A 57 47.10 -67.48 -2.18
C ILE A 57 46.99 -69.02 -2.00
N ASP A 58 48.07 -69.69 -1.84
CA ASP A 58 48.11 -71.18 -1.66
C ASP A 58 47.37 -71.59 -0.36
N GLU A 59 47.57 -70.82 0.69
CA GLU A 59 46.91 -71.07 1.97
C GLU A 59 45.40 -70.70 1.91
N VAL A 60 45.06 -69.61 1.26
CA VAL A 60 43.66 -69.17 1.01
C VAL A 60 42.92 -70.26 0.20
N ILE A 61 43.53 -70.82 -0.86
CA ILE A 61 42.92 -71.86 -1.68
C ILE A 61 42.75 -73.13 -0.86
N ARG A 62 43.72 -73.48 -0.02
CA ARG A 62 43.64 -74.68 0.86
C ARG A 62 42.46 -74.54 1.84
N ILE A 63 42.30 -73.40 2.47
CA ILE A 63 41.19 -73.09 3.40
C ILE A 63 39.86 -73.23 2.69
N ILE A 64 39.69 -72.53 1.56
CA ILE A 64 38.44 -72.50 0.81
C ILE A 64 38.05 -73.92 0.33
N ARG A 65 39.01 -74.68 -0.17
CA ARG A 65 38.77 -76.08 -0.61
C ARG A 65 38.47 -77.04 0.54
N GLY A 66 39.07 -76.84 1.73
CA GLY A 66 38.90 -77.67 2.91
C GLY A 66 37.58 -77.43 3.64
N SER A 67 37.00 -76.26 3.46
CA SER A 67 35.79 -75.84 4.18
C SER A 67 34.53 -76.48 3.59
N ARG A 68 33.58 -76.89 4.47
CA ARG A 68 32.29 -77.49 4.07
C ARG A 68 31.24 -76.53 3.59
N SER A 69 31.38 -75.27 3.89
CA SER A 69 30.47 -74.22 3.49
C SER A 69 31.16 -72.83 3.37
N VAL A 70 30.58 -71.94 2.65
CA VAL A 70 31.05 -70.51 2.50
C VAL A 70 31.22 -69.87 3.87
N GLN A 71 30.32 -70.11 4.81
CA GLN A 71 30.37 -69.53 6.16
C GLN A 71 31.59 -70.05 6.96
N VAL A 72 31.91 -71.34 6.88
CA VAL A 72 33.07 -71.92 7.53
C VAL A 72 34.36 -71.38 6.89
N ALA A 73 34.41 -71.27 5.56
CA ALA A 73 35.56 -70.72 4.86
C ALA A 73 35.79 -69.18 5.25
N LYS A 74 34.74 -68.43 5.35
CA LYS A 74 34.86 -67.01 5.82
C LYS A 74 35.42 -66.96 7.25
N GLN A 75 34.90 -67.80 8.17
CA GLN A 75 35.33 -67.74 9.55
C GLN A 75 36.80 -68.12 9.66
N GLU A 76 37.23 -69.21 9.01
CA GLU A 76 38.64 -69.65 8.99
C GLU A 76 39.58 -68.62 8.37
N LEU A 77 39.15 -67.89 7.29
CA LEU A 77 39.91 -66.80 6.71
C LEU A 77 40.02 -65.59 7.65
N MET A 78 38.94 -65.26 8.35
CA MET A 78 38.92 -64.17 9.34
C MET A 78 39.89 -64.51 10.51
N ASP A 79 39.79 -65.68 11.05
CA ASP A 79 40.60 -66.08 12.19
C ASP A 79 42.10 -66.21 11.84
N ARG A 80 42.40 -66.73 10.63
CA ARG A 80 43.78 -66.94 10.19
C ARG A 80 44.51 -65.68 9.74
N PHE A 81 43.82 -64.76 9.04
CA PHE A 81 44.42 -63.59 8.45
C PHE A 81 43.97 -62.28 9.10
N GLU A 82 43.27 -62.37 10.24
CA GLU A 82 42.73 -61.18 10.93
C GLU A 82 41.92 -60.23 9.97
N LEU A 83 41.09 -60.89 9.15
CA LEU A 83 40.26 -60.16 8.17
C LEU A 83 38.89 -59.79 8.73
N THR A 84 38.29 -58.71 8.22
CA THR A 84 36.90 -58.41 8.52
C THR A 84 35.97 -59.31 7.69
N ASP A 85 34.69 -59.41 8.11
CA ASP A 85 33.67 -60.19 7.39
C ASP A 85 33.54 -59.77 5.94
N VAL A 86 33.58 -58.42 5.68
CA VAL A 86 33.50 -57.88 4.35
C VAL A 86 34.72 -58.26 3.48
N GLN A 87 35.91 -58.22 4.04
CA GLN A 87 37.13 -58.70 3.35
C GLN A 87 37.07 -60.13 3.03
N ALA A 88 36.70 -60.97 4.01
CA ALA A 88 36.58 -62.39 3.83
C ALA A 88 35.51 -62.78 2.78
N GLN A 89 34.39 -62.09 2.77
CA GLN A 89 33.38 -62.24 1.72
C GLN A 89 33.94 -61.92 0.33
N ALA A 90 34.66 -60.80 0.20
CA ALA A 90 35.24 -60.37 -1.07
C ALA A 90 36.28 -61.37 -1.60
N ILE A 91 37.04 -62.07 -0.67
CA ILE A 91 37.98 -63.07 -1.02
C ILE A 91 37.27 -64.36 -1.52
N VAL A 92 36.22 -64.79 -0.86
CA VAL A 92 35.45 -66.01 -1.26
C VAL A 92 34.73 -65.76 -2.60
N ASP A 93 34.27 -64.49 -2.89
CA ASP A 93 33.60 -64.11 -4.14
C ASP A 93 34.63 -63.87 -5.25
N MET A 94 35.93 -63.93 -4.98
CA MET A 94 36.99 -63.63 -5.95
C MET A 94 37.00 -64.62 -7.10
N ARG A 95 37.00 -64.09 -8.33
CA ARG A 95 37.08 -64.98 -9.52
C ARG A 95 38.49 -65.48 -9.76
N LEU A 96 38.63 -66.67 -10.28
CA LEU A 96 39.93 -67.30 -10.59
C LEU A 96 40.78 -66.38 -11.51
N ARG A 97 40.21 -65.59 -12.37
CA ARG A 97 40.93 -64.64 -13.20
C ARG A 97 41.73 -63.65 -12.37
N ALA A 98 41.26 -63.28 -11.20
CA ALA A 98 41.91 -62.30 -10.35
C ALA A 98 43.25 -62.81 -9.73
N LEU A 99 43.53 -64.12 -9.85
CA LEU A 99 44.78 -64.72 -9.39
C LEU A 99 45.97 -64.50 -10.38
N THR A 100 45.73 -63.92 -11.53
CA THR A 100 46.81 -63.63 -12.53
C THR A 100 47.64 -62.45 -12.08
N GLY A 101 48.95 -62.44 -12.42
CA GLY A 101 49.87 -61.38 -12.05
C GLY A 101 49.44 -60.02 -12.58
N LEU A 102 48.85 -59.96 -13.80
CA LEU A 102 48.33 -58.72 -14.40
C LEU A 102 47.18 -58.12 -13.61
N GLU A 103 46.25 -58.89 -13.06
CA GLU A 103 45.17 -58.45 -12.24
C GLU A 103 45.65 -57.97 -10.86
N ARG A 104 46.67 -58.63 -10.30
CA ARG A 104 47.32 -58.17 -9.08
C ARG A 104 47.90 -56.76 -9.21
N GLU A 105 48.66 -56.50 -10.29
CA GLU A 105 49.23 -55.19 -10.57
C GLU A 105 48.15 -54.12 -10.68
N LYS A 106 46.95 -54.44 -11.24
CA LYS A 106 45.82 -53.52 -11.31
C LYS A 106 45.23 -53.22 -9.92
N LEU A 107 45.11 -54.24 -9.06
CA LEU A 107 44.61 -54.05 -7.69
C LEU A 107 45.59 -53.22 -6.85
N GLU A 108 46.90 -53.43 -7.01
CA GLU A 108 47.92 -52.63 -6.34
C GLU A 108 47.91 -51.17 -6.83
N ALA A 109 47.73 -50.92 -8.14
CA ALA A 109 47.60 -49.62 -8.70
C ALA A 109 46.32 -48.90 -8.21
N GLU A 110 45.16 -49.59 -8.23
CA GLU A 110 43.90 -49.07 -7.70
C GLU A 110 44.02 -48.71 -6.20
N TYR A 111 44.68 -49.55 -5.42
CA TYR A 111 44.91 -49.30 -3.99
C TYR A 111 45.78 -48.06 -3.78
N ALA A 112 46.86 -47.91 -4.55
CA ALA A 112 47.73 -46.73 -4.46
C ALA A 112 47.00 -45.42 -4.83
N GLU A 113 46.19 -45.45 -5.90
CA GLU A 113 45.36 -44.31 -6.29
C GLU A 113 44.34 -43.92 -5.21
N LEU A 114 43.68 -44.95 -4.61
CA LEU A 114 42.72 -44.71 -3.52
C LEU A 114 43.41 -44.15 -2.27
N MET A 115 44.58 -44.64 -1.92
CA MET A 115 45.33 -44.12 -0.76
C MET A 115 45.75 -42.66 -0.98
N GLU A 116 46.17 -42.28 -2.18
CA GLU A 116 46.46 -40.91 -2.51
C GLU A 116 45.18 -40.02 -2.47
N LYS A 117 44.07 -40.54 -2.97
CA LYS A 117 42.75 -39.87 -2.87
C LYS A 117 42.31 -39.67 -1.42
N ILE A 118 42.43 -40.73 -0.59
CA ILE A 118 42.13 -40.68 0.86
C ILE A 118 43.00 -39.62 1.54
N ARG A 119 44.29 -39.56 1.23
CA ARG A 119 45.21 -38.56 1.76
C ARG A 119 44.75 -37.13 1.42
N LYS A 120 44.36 -36.88 0.17
CA LYS A 120 43.85 -35.57 -0.29
C LYS A 120 42.54 -35.21 0.41
N LEU A 121 41.58 -36.14 0.49
CA LEU A 121 40.29 -35.91 1.15
C LEU A 121 40.43 -35.64 2.66
N LYS A 122 41.34 -36.36 3.34
CA LYS A 122 41.68 -36.10 4.75
C LYS A 122 42.31 -34.73 4.93
N ALA A 123 43.19 -34.28 4.04
CA ALA A 123 43.80 -32.95 4.08
C ALA A 123 42.77 -31.82 3.94
N ILE A 124 41.76 -32.00 3.05
CA ILE A 124 40.66 -31.03 2.88
C ILE A 124 39.84 -30.93 4.17
N LEU A 125 39.56 -32.04 4.85
CA LEU A 125 38.75 -32.00 6.09
C LEU A 125 39.54 -31.52 7.33
N ALA A 126 40.87 -31.63 7.31
CA ALA A 126 41.72 -31.22 8.42
C ALA A 126 41.98 -29.72 8.50
N ASP A 127 42.00 -29.06 7.35
CA ASP A 127 42.34 -27.63 7.27
C ASP A 127 41.28 -26.85 6.51
N ARG A 128 40.71 -25.85 7.21
CA ARG A 128 39.69 -24.93 6.62
C ARG A 128 40.23 -24.16 5.42
N ASN A 129 41.49 -23.75 5.42
CA ASN A 129 42.06 -23.01 4.30
C ASN A 129 42.13 -23.86 3.02
N THR A 130 42.43 -25.15 3.19
CA THR A 130 42.39 -26.08 2.08
C THR A 130 40.97 -26.31 1.57
N LEU A 131 39.97 -26.39 2.45
CA LEU A 131 38.57 -26.47 2.09
C LEU A 131 38.13 -25.22 1.31
N LEU A 132 38.47 -24.03 1.80
CA LEU A 132 38.16 -22.76 1.12
C LEU A 132 38.83 -22.63 -0.27
N ARG A 133 40.05 -23.19 -0.42
CA ARG A 133 40.72 -23.25 -1.73
C ARG A 133 39.94 -24.10 -2.73
N VAL A 134 39.45 -25.27 -2.31
CA VAL A 134 38.59 -26.11 -3.18
C VAL A 134 37.32 -25.37 -3.59
N ILE A 135 36.63 -24.73 -2.63
CA ILE A 135 35.44 -23.92 -2.92
C ILE A 135 35.75 -22.82 -3.91
N ARG A 136 36.89 -22.12 -3.72
CA ARG A 136 37.33 -21.05 -4.61
C ARG A 136 37.56 -21.55 -6.03
N GLU A 137 38.29 -22.68 -6.18
CA GLU A 137 38.58 -23.31 -7.47
C GLU A 137 37.29 -23.68 -8.22
N GLU A 138 36.32 -24.28 -7.52
CA GLU A 138 35.03 -24.64 -8.09
C GLU A 138 34.21 -23.42 -8.53
N ILE A 139 34.19 -22.35 -7.70
CA ILE A 139 33.49 -21.12 -8.05
C ILE A 139 34.17 -20.43 -9.25
N LEU A 140 35.50 -20.40 -9.31
CA LEU A 140 36.21 -19.80 -10.43
C LEU A 140 35.97 -20.56 -11.74
N ALA A 141 35.93 -21.88 -11.71
CA ALA A 141 35.60 -22.69 -12.87
C ALA A 141 34.16 -22.43 -13.39
N ILE A 142 33.21 -22.23 -12.46
CA ILE A 142 31.83 -21.84 -12.83
C ILE A 142 31.81 -20.44 -13.41
N SER A 143 32.55 -19.48 -12.81
CA SER A 143 32.65 -18.11 -13.29
C SER A 143 33.27 -18.03 -14.70
N GLU A 144 34.30 -18.81 -14.97
CA GLU A 144 34.92 -18.86 -16.29
C GLU A 144 33.97 -19.43 -17.35
N LYS A 145 33.21 -20.45 -17.01
CA LYS A 145 32.29 -21.11 -17.95
C LYS A 145 31.00 -20.34 -18.23
N TYR A 146 30.46 -19.63 -17.22
CA TYR A 146 29.12 -19.04 -17.28
C TYR A 146 29.11 -17.55 -16.94
N GLY A 147 30.26 -16.94 -16.64
CA GLY A 147 30.36 -15.53 -16.34
C GLY A 147 30.01 -14.68 -17.55
N ASP A 148 29.24 -13.64 -17.35
CA ASP A 148 28.96 -12.60 -18.32
C ASP A 148 29.36 -11.22 -17.75
N ASP A 149 29.48 -10.25 -18.65
CA ASP A 149 29.82 -8.89 -18.26
C ASP A 149 28.68 -8.26 -17.44
N ARG A 150 29.07 -7.40 -16.51
CA ARG A 150 28.13 -6.68 -15.69
C ARG A 150 27.23 -5.77 -16.55
N ARG A 151 25.91 -6.00 -16.52
CA ARG A 151 24.92 -5.22 -17.27
C ARG A 151 24.56 -3.90 -16.59
N THR A 152 24.70 -3.83 -15.26
CA THR A 152 24.35 -2.66 -14.47
C THR A 152 25.58 -1.79 -14.26
N ALA A 153 25.52 -0.52 -14.67
CA ALA A 153 26.58 0.44 -14.39
C ALA A 153 26.64 0.78 -12.89
N ILE A 154 27.85 1.00 -12.37
CA ILE A 154 28.04 1.59 -11.04
C ILE A 154 28.17 3.09 -11.27
N GLY A 155 27.15 3.85 -10.90
CA GLY A 155 27.15 5.31 -10.92
C GLY A 155 27.21 5.88 -9.51
N PHE A 156 27.49 7.18 -9.40
CA PHE A 156 27.23 7.90 -8.17
C PHE A 156 25.71 8.02 -8.02
N ASP A 157 25.21 7.65 -6.84
CA ASP A 157 23.80 7.79 -6.48
C ASP A 157 23.49 9.28 -6.33
N ALA A 158 23.09 9.90 -7.45
CA ALA A 158 22.69 11.31 -7.44
C ALA A 158 21.26 11.50 -6.90
N PHE A 159 20.46 10.42 -6.84
CA PHE A 159 19.08 10.48 -6.39
C PHE A 159 18.66 9.14 -5.78
N ASP A 160 18.26 9.21 -4.54
CA ASP A 160 17.47 8.17 -3.89
C ASP A 160 16.07 8.19 -4.54
N ILE A 161 15.95 7.60 -5.75
CA ILE A 161 14.69 7.55 -6.50
C ILE A 161 13.72 6.70 -5.68
N SER A 162 12.83 7.36 -4.97
CA SER A 162 11.75 6.68 -4.28
C SER A 162 10.76 6.11 -5.31
N MET A 163 10.04 5.05 -4.95
CA MET A 163 8.94 4.54 -5.79
C MET A 163 7.93 5.65 -6.14
N GLU A 164 7.82 6.67 -5.30
CA GLU A 164 6.97 7.84 -5.47
C GLU A 164 7.45 8.71 -6.65
N ASP A 165 8.77 8.84 -6.86
CA ASP A 165 9.35 9.65 -7.94
C ASP A 165 9.13 9.05 -9.33
N MET A 166 8.84 7.73 -9.40
CA MET A 166 8.52 7.03 -10.64
C MET A 166 7.06 7.21 -11.08
N ILE A 167 6.19 7.71 -10.20
CA ILE A 167 4.78 7.90 -10.48
C ILE A 167 4.58 9.29 -11.08
N PRO A 168 3.96 9.42 -12.27
CA PRO A 168 3.72 10.72 -12.87
C PRO A 168 2.80 11.58 -12.00
N ARG A 169 3.11 12.90 -11.92
CA ARG A 169 2.26 13.86 -11.24
C ARG A 169 1.13 14.28 -12.17
N GLU A 170 -0.04 13.76 -11.95
CA GLU A 170 -1.23 13.99 -12.77
C GLU A 170 -2.41 14.46 -11.91
N ASN A 171 -3.25 15.29 -12.50
CA ASN A 171 -4.53 15.62 -11.90
C ASN A 171 -5.45 14.41 -11.98
N THR A 172 -6.06 14.05 -10.88
CA THR A 172 -6.89 12.86 -10.76
C THR A 172 -8.19 13.16 -10.03
N VAL A 173 -9.21 12.43 -10.41
CA VAL A 173 -10.54 12.48 -9.76
C VAL A 173 -10.70 11.21 -8.93
N ILE A 174 -10.98 11.38 -7.66
CA ILE A 174 -11.32 10.30 -6.75
C ILE A 174 -12.82 10.35 -6.51
N THR A 175 -13.49 9.21 -6.70
CA THR A 175 -14.90 9.03 -6.39
C THR A 175 -15.07 7.98 -5.32
N MET A 176 -15.93 8.26 -4.34
CA MET A 176 -16.29 7.32 -3.29
C MET A 176 -17.81 7.23 -3.16
N THR A 177 -18.32 6.01 -3.01
CA THR A 177 -19.73 5.76 -2.79
C THR A 177 -20.07 5.67 -1.31
N LYS A 178 -21.36 5.75 -0.99
CA LYS A 178 -21.91 5.60 0.37
C LYS A 178 -21.54 4.28 1.02
N LEU A 179 -21.55 3.19 0.25
CA LEU A 179 -21.15 1.86 0.73
C LEU A 179 -19.63 1.68 0.80
N GLY A 180 -18.84 2.73 0.46
CA GLY A 180 -17.39 2.73 0.61
C GLY A 180 -16.63 2.12 -0.57
N TYR A 181 -17.20 2.09 -1.78
CA TYR A 181 -16.42 1.80 -2.99
C TYR A 181 -15.68 3.05 -3.44
N ILE A 182 -14.38 2.94 -3.65
CA ILE A 182 -13.50 4.05 -4.04
C ILE A 182 -12.73 3.70 -5.30
N LYS A 183 -12.49 4.70 -6.14
CA LYS A 183 -11.61 4.59 -7.30
C LYS A 183 -10.98 5.93 -7.64
N ARG A 184 -9.88 5.86 -8.37
CA ARG A 184 -9.19 6.99 -8.97
C ARG A 184 -9.34 6.94 -10.49
N MET A 185 -9.47 8.10 -11.13
CA MET A 185 -9.52 8.25 -12.57
C MET A 185 -8.71 9.48 -12.98
N THR A 186 -8.14 9.47 -14.19
CA THR A 186 -7.53 10.66 -14.78
C THR A 186 -8.62 11.68 -15.15
N VAL A 187 -8.29 12.97 -15.09
CA VAL A 187 -9.23 14.05 -15.41
C VAL A 187 -9.75 13.97 -16.84
N ASP A 188 -8.95 13.43 -17.77
CA ASP A 188 -9.32 13.30 -19.20
C ASP A 188 -10.55 12.43 -19.44
N ASN A 189 -10.91 11.57 -18.48
CA ASN A 189 -12.15 10.79 -18.52
C ASN A 189 -13.42 11.63 -18.30
N PHE A 190 -13.29 12.89 -17.87
CA PHE A 190 -14.39 13.83 -17.61
C PHE A 190 -14.33 15.02 -18.57
N ARG A 191 -14.55 14.78 -19.87
CA ARG A 191 -14.63 15.88 -20.85
C ARG A 191 -15.82 16.77 -20.57
N SER A 192 -15.63 18.10 -20.65
CA SER A 192 -16.71 19.08 -20.52
C SER A 192 -17.76 18.85 -21.63
N GLN A 193 -19.04 18.87 -21.26
CA GLN A 193 -20.15 18.82 -22.18
C GLN A 193 -20.80 20.21 -22.27
N ASN A 194 -21.34 20.55 -23.45
CA ASN A 194 -22.12 21.77 -23.65
C ASN A 194 -23.43 21.71 -22.85
N ARG A 195 -24.01 22.86 -22.54
CA ARG A 195 -25.32 23.01 -21.90
C ARG A 195 -26.36 22.14 -22.67
N GLY A 196 -27.13 21.32 -21.95
CA GLY A 196 -28.12 20.38 -22.54
C GLY A 196 -27.60 19.00 -22.83
N GLY A 197 -26.35 18.68 -22.54
CA GLY A 197 -25.81 17.33 -22.64
C GLY A 197 -26.47 16.35 -21.66
N ARG A 198 -26.60 15.06 -22.03
CA ARG A 198 -27.25 14.01 -21.21
C ARG A 198 -26.46 13.59 -19.97
N GLY A 199 -25.37 14.27 -19.63
CA GLY A 199 -24.48 13.85 -18.54
C GLY A 199 -23.78 12.53 -18.82
N ILE A 200 -22.78 12.21 -18.02
CA ILE A 200 -22.01 10.96 -18.17
C ILE A 200 -22.09 10.19 -16.86
N LYS A 201 -22.43 8.89 -16.92
CA LYS A 201 -22.43 8.02 -15.76
C LYS A 201 -20.99 7.86 -15.26
N GLY A 202 -20.69 8.39 -14.08
CA GLY A 202 -19.34 8.44 -13.53
C GLY A 202 -18.88 7.16 -12.84
N MET A 203 -19.82 6.29 -12.44
CA MET A 203 -19.52 5.05 -11.71
C MET A 203 -20.71 4.11 -11.81
N GLN A 204 -20.46 2.80 -11.87
CA GLN A 204 -21.51 1.81 -11.67
C GLN A 204 -21.68 1.58 -10.17
N THR A 205 -22.85 1.83 -9.67
CA THR A 205 -23.22 1.63 -8.26
C THR A 205 -24.11 0.38 -8.11
N LEU A 206 -24.23 -0.15 -6.91
CA LEU A 206 -25.28 -1.12 -6.56
C LEU A 206 -26.63 -0.39 -6.49
N ASP A 207 -27.73 -1.13 -6.47
CA ASP A 207 -29.09 -0.56 -6.50
C ASP A 207 -29.34 0.43 -5.34
N ASP A 208 -28.75 0.16 -4.16
CA ASP A 208 -28.85 1.00 -2.96
C ASP A 208 -27.63 1.88 -2.69
N ASP A 209 -26.71 2.02 -3.66
CA ASP A 209 -25.46 2.76 -3.51
C ASP A 209 -25.40 4.00 -4.42
N TYR A 210 -24.70 5.03 -3.99
CA TYR A 210 -24.53 6.26 -4.74
C TYR A 210 -23.19 6.95 -4.45
N ILE A 211 -22.74 7.82 -5.35
CA ILE A 211 -21.53 8.59 -5.16
C ILE A 211 -21.78 9.63 -4.06
N GLU A 212 -21.12 9.47 -2.92
CA GLU A 212 -21.19 10.41 -1.80
C GLU A 212 -20.12 11.50 -1.90
N GLU A 213 -18.91 11.13 -2.29
CA GLU A 213 -17.77 12.04 -2.43
C GLU A 213 -17.16 11.96 -3.84
N LEU A 214 -16.91 13.14 -4.41
CA LEU A 214 -16.14 13.33 -5.62
C LEU A 214 -15.14 14.45 -5.35
N MET A 215 -13.85 14.18 -5.51
CA MET A 215 -12.81 15.16 -5.26
C MET A 215 -11.77 15.15 -6.38
N MET A 216 -11.30 16.33 -6.72
CA MET A 216 -10.14 16.51 -7.60
C MET A 216 -8.88 16.69 -6.74
N THR A 217 -7.82 16.02 -7.10
CA THR A 217 -6.54 16.09 -6.42
C THR A 217 -5.41 15.69 -7.39
N THR A 218 -4.18 15.71 -6.95
CA THR A 218 -3.06 15.14 -7.73
C THR A 218 -2.65 13.77 -7.19
N THR A 219 -2.02 12.96 -8.01
CA THR A 219 -1.56 11.62 -7.64
C THR A 219 -0.72 11.59 -6.36
N HIS A 220 0.07 12.65 -6.10
CA HIS A 220 1.00 12.73 -4.97
C HIS A 220 0.41 13.35 -3.70
N HIS A 221 -0.79 13.91 -3.75
CA HIS A 221 -1.42 14.43 -2.55
C HIS A 221 -1.80 13.31 -1.58
N TYR A 222 -1.83 13.64 -0.32
CA TYR A 222 -2.39 12.77 0.71
C TYR A 222 -3.91 12.88 0.70
N VAL A 223 -4.57 11.77 0.90
CA VAL A 223 -6.02 11.68 1.11
C VAL A 223 -6.25 11.18 2.52
N MET A 224 -6.90 12.02 3.33
CA MET A 224 -7.23 11.73 4.72
C MET A 224 -8.68 11.25 4.80
N PHE A 225 -8.89 10.10 5.43
CA PHE A 225 -10.20 9.49 5.62
C PHE A 225 -10.56 9.53 7.11
N PHE A 226 -11.62 10.24 7.44
CA PHE A 226 -12.11 10.33 8.81
C PHE A 226 -13.34 9.43 8.97
N THR A 227 -13.45 8.76 10.14
CA THR A 227 -14.52 7.82 10.43
C THR A 227 -15.47 8.37 11.48
N ASN A 228 -16.69 7.83 11.49
CA ASN A 228 -17.71 8.15 12.51
C ASN A 228 -17.23 7.89 13.95
N THR A 229 -16.29 6.96 14.14
CA THR A 229 -15.69 6.66 15.45
C THR A 229 -14.57 7.62 15.85
N GLY A 230 -14.31 8.66 15.04
CA GLY A 230 -13.28 9.67 15.33
C GLY A 230 -11.86 9.24 15.04
N ARG A 231 -11.66 8.25 14.18
CA ARG A 231 -10.33 7.83 13.68
C ARG A 231 -10.03 8.48 12.35
N VAL A 232 -8.75 8.53 12.02
CA VAL A 232 -8.25 9.03 10.73
C VAL A 232 -7.28 8.03 10.12
N TYR A 233 -7.39 7.82 8.83
CA TYR A 233 -6.50 7.03 7.98
C TYR A 233 -5.92 7.92 6.89
N ARG A 234 -4.77 7.55 6.34
CA ARG A 234 -4.08 8.32 5.31
C ARG A 234 -3.57 7.39 4.22
N LEU A 235 -3.82 7.77 2.97
CA LEU A 235 -3.24 7.18 1.77
C LEU A 235 -2.67 8.29 0.89
N LYS A 236 -1.71 7.95 0.04
CA LYS A 236 -1.40 8.76 -1.15
C LYS A 236 -2.48 8.52 -2.21
N ALA A 237 -2.82 9.54 -2.99
CA ALA A 237 -3.85 9.40 -4.01
C ALA A 237 -3.50 8.31 -5.05
N TYR A 238 -2.22 8.10 -5.37
CA TYR A 238 -1.77 7.03 -6.26
C TYR A 238 -1.94 5.62 -5.66
N GLU A 239 -2.05 5.46 -4.34
CA GLU A 239 -2.33 4.16 -3.70
C GLU A 239 -3.79 3.71 -3.90
N ILE A 240 -4.67 4.65 -4.29
CA ILE A 240 -6.07 4.32 -4.65
C ILE A 240 -6.07 3.72 -6.05
N PRO A 241 -6.62 2.51 -6.24
CA PRO A 241 -6.61 1.83 -7.53
C PRO A 241 -7.26 2.65 -8.64
N GLU A 242 -6.59 2.71 -9.77
CA GLU A 242 -7.12 3.29 -10.98
C GLU A 242 -8.17 2.37 -11.60
N ALA A 243 -9.28 2.95 -12.02
CA ALA A 243 -10.36 2.19 -12.65
C ALA A 243 -11.08 3.02 -13.70
N GLY A 244 -11.57 2.34 -14.73
CA GLY A 244 -12.33 2.98 -15.80
C GLY A 244 -13.61 3.65 -15.32
N ARG A 245 -14.15 4.56 -16.13
CA ARG A 245 -15.32 5.39 -15.79
C ARG A 245 -16.52 4.58 -15.29
N THR A 246 -16.84 3.47 -15.93
CA THR A 246 -18.00 2.63 -15.59
C THR A 246 -17.71 1.59 -14.49
N ALA A 247 -16.46 1.42 -14.08
CA ALA A 247 -16.11 0.45 -13.04
C ALA A 247 -16.63 0.89 -11.65
N ARG A 248 -16.96 -0.08 -10.80
CA ARG A 248 -17.41 0.14 -9.41
C ARG A 248 -16.27 0.62 -8.50
N GLY A 249 -15.01 0.32 -8.83
CA GLY A 249 -13.87 0.57 -7.94
C GLY A 249 -13.65 -0.53 -6.91
N THR A 250 -12.84 -0.24 -5.91
CA THR A 250 -12.42 -1.16 -4.84
C THR A 250 -13.10 -0.77 -3.53
N ALA A 251 -13.52 -1.73 -2.73
CA ALA A 251 -14.05 -1.45 -1.40
C ALA A 251 -12.94 -0.85 -0.51
N ILE A 252 -13.23 0.25 0.15
CA ILE A 252 -12.26 1.01 0.99
C ILE A 252 -11.68 0.15 2.12
N ILE A 253 -12.42 -0.84 2.61
CA ILE A 253 -11.96 -1.78 3.63
C ILE A 253 -10.75 -2.63 3.17
N ASN A 254 -10.56 -2.78 1.86
CA ASN A 254 -9.39 -3.47 1.30
C ASN A 254 -8.14 -2.57 1.25
N LEU A 255 -8.32 -1.26 1.37
CA LEU A 255 -7.23 -0.27 1.35
C LEU A 255 -6.89 0.21 2.76
N LEU A 256 -7.90 0.33 3.64
CA LEU A 256 -7.78 0.81 5.00
C LEU A 256 -8.18 -0.29 6.00
N GLN A 257 -7.46 -0.40 7.09
CA GLN A 257 -7.76 -1.34 8.16
C GLN A 257 -8.86 -0.77 9.08
N LEU A 258 -10.08 -0.67 8.55
CA LEU A 258 -11.23 -0.18 9.31
C LEU A 258 -11.62 -1.19 10.39
N MET A 259 -12.04 -0.67 11.54
CA MET A 259 -12.59 -1.48 12.62
C MET A 259 -14.05 -1.85 12.35
N PRO A 260 -14.59 -2.91 12.94
CA PRO A 260 -16.00 -3.25 12.80
C PRO A 260 -16.91 -2.06 13.18
N GLY A 261 -17.87 -1.72 12.31
CA GLY A 261 -18.79 -0.59 12.51
C GLY A 261 -18.23 0.78 12.13
N GLU A 262 -16.97 0.89 11.73
CA GLU A 262 -16.41 2.13 11.17
C GLU A 262 -16.94 2.39 9.76
N ARG A 263 -17.33 3.63 9.51
CA ARG A 263 -17.69 4.16 8.18
C ARG A 263 -17.00 5.50 7.96
N ILE A 264 -16.64 5.78 6.74
CA ILE A 264 -16.02 7.06 6.38
C ILE A 264 -17.11 8.16 6.44
N THR A 265 -16.81 9.26 7.09
CA THR A 265 -17.71 10.43 7.23
C THR A 265 -17.16 11.68 6.58
N ALA A 266 -15.85 11.74 6.34
CA ALA A 266 -15.24 12.84 5.59
C ALA A 266 -13.95 12.38 4.91
N VAL A 267 -13.71 12.94 3.72
CA VAL A 267 -12.48 12.71 2.93
C VAL A 267 -11.88 14.05 2.56
N ILE A 268 -10.60 14.26 2.88
CA ILE A 268 -9.93 15.55 2.69
C ILE A 268 -8.61 15.31 1.95
N PRO A 269 -8.45 15.86 0.74
CA PRO A 269 -7.17 15.89 0.06
C PRO A 269 -6.26 16.95 0.69
N ILE A 270 -5.01 16.62 0.94
CA ILE A 270 -4.00 17.48 1.54
C ILE A 270 -2.74 17.46 0.68
N SER A 271 -2.35 18.63 0.19
CA SER A 271 -1.12 18.77 -0.59
C SER A 271 0.11 18.75 0.30
N LYS A 272 0.09 19.52 1.40
CA LYS A 272 1.18 19.68 2.36
C LYS A 272 0.65 19.89 3.76
N PHE A 273 1.42 19.50 4.76
CA PHE A 273 1.11 19.72 6.18
C PHE A 273 1.79 21.04 6.65
N GLU A 274 1.22 22.18 6.26
CA GLU A 274 1.80 23.51 6.52
C GLU A 274 1.31 24.10 7.86
N GLU A 275 2.11 25.00 8.44
CA GLU A 275 1.71 25.75 9.62
C GLU A 275 0.56 26.72 9.30
N GLY A 276 -0.29 26.98 10.28
CA GLY A 276 -1.45 27.87 10.12
C GLY A 276 -2.66 27.21 9.44
N GLN A 277 -2.56 25.93 9.08
CA GLN A 277 -3.69 25.14 8.61
C GLN A 277 -4.21 24.24 9.73
N TYR A 278 -5.53 24.11 9.79
CA TYR A 278 -6.21 23.34 10.82
C TYR A 278 -7.28 22.42 10.23
N LEU A 279 -7.64 21.42 10.98
CA LEU A 279 -8.82 20.59 10.74
C LEU A 279 -9.87 20.95 11.77
N MET A 280 -11.02 21.45 11.28
CA MET A 280 -12.21 21.68 12.09
C MET A 280 -13.11 20.45 11.98
N MET A 281 -13.50 19.90 13.12
CA MET A 281 -14.32 18.71 13.27
C MET A 281 -15.61 19.04 13.98
N ALA A 282 -16.71 18.42 13.57
CA ALA A 282 -18.00 18.53 14.25
C ALA A 282 -18.58 17.16 14.57
N THR A 283 -19.16 17.02 15.75
CA THR A 283 -19.82 15.79 16.18
C THR A 283 -21.34 15.92 16.14
N ARG A 284 -22.02 14.80 16.09
CA ARG A 284 -23.49 14.71 16.09
C ARG A 284 -24.12 15.38 17.31
N LYS A 285 -23.48 15.29 18.47
CA LYS A 285 -23.93 15.92 19.73
C LYS A 285 -23.49 17.39 19.89
N GLY A 286 -22.99 18.02 18.82
CA GLY A 286 -22.72 19.45 18.78
C GLY A 286 -21.42 19.90 19.41
N LEU A 287 -20.46 19.00 19.59
CA LEU A 287 -19.08 19.36 19.92
C LEU A 287 -18.33 19.76 18.65
N VAL A 288 -17.41 20.69 18.79
CA VAL A 288 -16.48 21.10 17.72
C VAL A 288 -15.05 21.08 18.25
N LYS A 289 -14.13 20.77 17.36
CA LYS A 289 -12.71 20.68 17.67
C LYS A 289 -11.89 21.24 16.55
N LYS A 290 -10.86 22.02 16.89
CA LYS A 290 -9.84 22.49 15.95
C LYS A 290 -8.48 21.88 16.31
N THR A 291 -7.80 21.30 15.34
CA THR A 291 -6.48 20.66 15.53
C THR A 291 -5.55 21.06 14.39
N PRO A 292 -4.27 21.41 14.65
CA PRO A 292 -3.32 21.70 13.60
C PRO A 292 -3.16 20.50 12.65
N ILE A 293 -3.09 20.77 11.35
CA ILE A 293 -2.98 19.74 10.32
C ILE A 293 -1.69 18.92 10.49
N GLN A 294 -0.63 19.52 11.01
CA GLN A 294 0.67 18.89 11.26
C GLN A 294 0.59 17.73 12.24
N ASP A 295 -0.36 17.75 13.18
CA ASP A 295 -0.58 16.65 14.12
C ASP A 295 -0.96 15.34 13.40
N TYR A 296 -1.35 15.43 12.14
CA TYR A 296 -1.75 14.30 11.30
C TYR A 296 -0.71 13.94 10.22
N ALA A 297 0.48 14.55 10.25
CA ALA A 297 1.54 14.25 9.27
C ALA A 297 2.01 12.79 9.35
N ASN A 298 1.94 12.16 10.51
CA ASN A 298 2.43 10.80 10.75
C ASN A 298 1.29 9.82 11.12
N VAL A 299 0.34 9.64 10.21
CA VAL A 299 -0.72 8.64 10.36
C VAL A 299 -0.24 7.28 9.88
N ARG A 300 -0.34 6.25 10.73
CA ARG A 300 0.01 4.86 10.41
C ARG A 300 -1.13 4.17 9.65
N LYS A 301 -0.84 3.07 8.95
CA LYS A 301 -1.85 2.28 8.20
C LYS A 301 -3.01 1.76 9.06
N ILE A 302 -2.79 1.47 10.33
CA ILE A 302 -3.82 1.07 11.31
C ILE A 302 -4.72 2.22 11.76
N GLY A 303 -4.52 3.42 11.22
CA GLY A 303 -5.26 4.61 11.62
C GLY A 303 -4.78 5.19 12.96
N LEU A 304 -5.31 6.36 13.27
CA LEU A 304 -4.95 7.16 14.43
C LEU A 304 -6.21 7.83 15.00
N ALA A 305 -6.29 8.00 16.31
CA ALA A 305 -7.38 8.78 16.90
C ALA A 305 -7.26 10.26 16.48
N ALA A 306 -8.31 10.79 15.85
CA ALA A 306 -8.40 12.18 15.41
C ALA A 306 -9.15 13.03 16.46
N ILE A 307 -10.12 12.46 17.13
CA ILE A 307 -10.92 13.07 18.19
C ILE A 307 -11.34 11.96 19.18
N SER A 308 -11.42 12.28 20.45
CA SER A 308 -12.08 11.41 21.44
C SER A 308 -13.57 11.71 21.45
N LEU A 309 -14.37 10.70 21.20
CA LEU A 309 -15.83 10.79 21.23
C LEU A 309 -16.38 10.23 22.53
N ARG A 310 -17.60 10.62 22.90
CA ARG A 310 -18.40 9.94 23.91
C ARG A 310 -19.04 8.69 23.30
N ASP A 311 -19.46 7.75 24.12
CA ASP A 311 -20.00 6.46 23.65
C ASP A 311 -21.25 6.59 22.76
N ASP A 312 -22.01 7.67 22.91
CA ASP A 312 -23.24 7.97 22.16
C ASP A 312 -23.07 9.05 21.07
N ASP A 313 -21.82 9.47 20.77
CA ASP A 313 -21.54 10.53 19.81
C ASP A 313 -20.77 10.01 18.59
N GLU A 314 -20.92 10.66 17.46
CA GLU A 314 -20.25 10.35 16.20
C GLU A 314 -19.65 11.61 15.60
N LEU A 315 -18.50 11.44 14.94
CA LEU A 315 -17.92 12.46 14.07
C LEU A 315 -18.74 12.52 12.78
N ILE A 316 -19.27 13.69 12.44
CA ILE A 316 -20.14 13.85 11.26
C ILE A 316 -19.46 14.55 10.09
N GLU A 317 -18.60 15.52 10.36
CA GLU A 317 -17.96 16.29 9.30
C GLU A 317 -16.58 16.82 9.74
N VAL A 318 -15.64 16.90 8.80
CA VAL A 318 -14.32 17.48 8.99
C VAL A 318 -14.02 18.41 7.82
N LYS A 319 -13.45 19.57 8.09
CA LYS A 319 -13.07 20.56 7.06
C LYS A 319 -11.69 21.15 7.34
N ALA A 320 -10.94 21.39 6.28
CA ALA A 320 -9.69 22.14 6.37
C ALA A 320 -9.98 23.63 6.49
N THR A 321 -9.28 24.32 7.41
CA THR A 321 -9.47 25.72 7.75
C THR A 321 -8.14 26.43 8.00
N ASP A 322 -8.18 27.76 8.09
CA ASP A 322 -7.01 28.65 8.23
C ASP A 322 -7.13 29.67 9.37
N ASP A 323 -8.04 29.43 10.32
CA ASP A 323 -8.36 30.28 11.48
C ASP A 323 -9.01 31.64 11.14
N LYS A 324 -9.45 31.83 9.90
CA LYS A 324 -10.03 33.08 9.43
C LYS A 324 -11.49 32.97 9.01
N LYS A 325 -12.09 31.81 9.18
CA LYS A 325 -13.42 31.50 8.67
C LYS A 325 -14.48 31.53 9.77
N ASP A 326 -15.73 31.64 9.40
CA ASP A 326 -16.85 31.38 10.31
C ASP A 326 -17.37 29.97 10.10
N ILE A 327 -17.69 29.32 11.19
CA ILE A 327 -18.24 27.97 11.24
C ILE A 327 -19.78 28.10 11.36
N ILE A 328 -20.49 27.35 10.55
CA ILE A 328 -21.95 27.28 10.55
C ILE A 328 -22.36 25.85 10.87
N LEU A 329 -23.01 25.62 12.00
CA LEU A 329 -23.59 24.33 12.37
C LEU A 329 -25.09 24.38 12.13
N VAL A 330 -25.63 23.34 11.51
CA VAL A 330 -27.06 23.18 11.26
C VAL A 330 -27.56 21.91 11.95
N THR A 331 -28.72 21.99 12.59
CA THR A 331 -29.30 20.86 13.32
C THR A 331 -30.50 20.25 12.60
N LYS A 332 -30.85 19.03 12.96
CA LYS A 332 -31.98 18.25 12.47
C LYS A 332 -33.31 18.97 12.68
N TYR A 333 -33.46 19.70 13.80
CA TYR A 333 -34.68 20.46 14.11
C TYR A 333 -34.65 21.90 13.56
N GLY A 334 -33.74 22.17 12.61
CA GLY A 334 -33.72 23.45 11.89
C GLY A 334 -33.18 24.63 12.68
N GLN A 335 -32.33 24.38 13.67
CA GLN A 335 -31.54 25.45 14.30
C GLN A 335 -30.20 25.61 13.56
N CYS A 336 -29.63 26.78 13.62
CA CYS A 336 -28.34 27.10 13.02
C CYS A 336 -27.59 28.07 13.91
N ILE A 337 -26.30 27.85 14.11
CA ILE A 337 -25.40 28.76 14.77
C ILE A 337 -24.22 29.10 13.87
N ARG A 338 -23.87 30.38 13.76
CA ARG A 338 -22.66 30.85 13.08
C ARG A 338 -21.76 31.51 14.12
N PHE A 339 -20.51 31.10 14.19
CA PHE A 339 -19.52 31.63 15.12
C PHE A 339 -18.14 31.69 14.45
N LYS A 340 -17.22 32.48 15.00
CA LYS A 340 -15.86 32.59 14.48
C LYS A 340 -15.05 31.34 14.78
N GLU A 341 -14.26 30.91 13.82
CA GLU A 341 -13.31 29.80 14.02
C GLU A 341 -12.34 30.08 15.17
N SER A 342 -11.89 31.34 15.32
CA SER A 342 -10.99 31.78 16.39
C SER A 342 -11.55 31.55 17.80
N ASP A 343 -12.89 31.44 17.96
CA ASP A 343 -13.51 31.12 19.25
C ASP A 343 -13.24 29.66 19.69
N VAL A 344 -12.79 28.82 18.76
CA VAL A 344 -12.41 27.43 19.03
C VAL A 344 -10.89 27.36 19.18
N ARG A 345 -10.42 27.23 20.40
CA ARG A 345 -8.97 27.08 20.62
C ARG A 345 -8.46 25.78 19.98
N SER A 346 -7.28 25.84 19.41
CA SER A 346 -6.57 24.68 18.90
C SER A 346 -6.21 23.71 20.00
N THR A 347 -6.43 22.41 19.79
CA THR A 347 -6.18 21.32 20.74
C THR A 347 -5.60 20.11 20.05
N GLY A 348 -4.82 19.30 20.78
CA GLY A 348 -4.22 18.07 20.26
C GLY A 348 -5.27 16.99 19.91
N ARG A 349 -4.84 15.96 19.19
CA ARG A 349 -5.68 14.91 18.59
C ARG A 349 -6.63 14.20 19.56
N VAL A 350 -6.17 13.86 20.76
CA VAL A 350 -6.94 13.06 21.75
C VAL A 350 -7.92 13.87 22.60
N SER A 351 -8.21 15.13 22.25
CA SER A 351 -9.21 15.92 22.96
C SER A 351 -10.61 15.69 22.39
N MET A 352 -11.65 15.88 23.21
CA MET A 352 -13.07 15.79 22.81
C MET A 352 -13.58 17.03 22.09
N GLY A 353 -12.85 18.15 22.18
CA GLY A 353 -13.32 19.42 21.69
C GLY A 353 -14.15 20.21 22.71
N VAL A 354 -14.89 21.19 22.21
CA VAL A 354 -15.69 22.14 22.99
C VAL A 354 -17.10 22.23 22.42
N ARG A 355 -18.07 22.71 23.21
CA ARG A 355 -19.45 22.87 22.76
C ARG A 355 -19.51 23.91 21.62
N GLY A 356 -19.97 23.50 20.45
CA GLY A 356 -20.24 24.35 19.28
C GLY A 356 -21.63 24.93 19.32
N ILE A 357 -22.64 24.11 19.60
CA ILE A 357 -24.06 24.49 19.73
C ILE A 357 -24.65 23.82 20.96
N ASN A 358 -25.63 24.48 21.57
CA ASN A 358 -26.46 23.91 22.64
C ASN A 358 -27.73 23.32 22.01
N LEU A 359 -27.75 22.02 21.84
CA LEU A 359 -28.86 21.29 21.20
C LEU A 359 -30.11 21.26 22.09
N LEU A 360 -31.27 21.23 21.44
CA LEU A 360 -32.53 20.87 22.09
C LEU A 360 -32.52 19.37 22.39
N ASP A 361 -33.43 18.96 23.25
CA ASP A 361 -33.60 17.53 23.58
C ASP A 361 -33.98 16.74 22.32
N GLY A 362 -33.27 15.66 22.03
CA GLY A 362 -33.45 14.84 20.83
C GLY A 362 -32.92 15.46 19.51
N ASP A 363 -32.35 16.68 19.54
CA ASP A 363 -31.78 17.31 18.36
C ASP A 363 -30.33 16.85 18.10
N GLU A 364 -29.93 16.92 16.86
CA GLU A 364 -28.60 16.49 16.39
C GLU A 364 -28.04 17.48 15.37
N VAL A 365 -26.72 17.65 15.34
CA VAL A 365 -26.06 18.38 14.24
C VAL A 365 -26.02 17.47 13.01
N VAL A 366 -26.46 18.01 11.88
CA VAL A 366 -26.53 17.31 10.58
C VAL A 366 -25.56 17.88 9.55
N ALA A 367 -25.01 19.08 9.76
CA ALA A 367 -24.03 19.66 8.86
C ALA A 367 -23.14 20.70 9.55
N MET A 368 -21.90 20.80 9.10
CA MET A 368 -20.96 21.88 9.39
C MET A 368 -20.51 22.52 8.10
N GLN A 369 -20.69 23.84 7.93
CA GLN A 369 -20.30 24.59 6.73
C GLN A 369 -19.39 25.75 7.10
N LEU A 370 -18.60 26.21 6.11
CA LEU A 370 -17.76 27.41 6.22
C LEU A 370 -18.40 28.55 5.42
N ASN A 371 -18.35 29.76 5.93
CA ASN A 371 -18.90 30.96 5.26
C ASN A 371 -18.23 31.26 3.90
N THR A 372 -17.03 30.74 3.66
CA THR A 372 -16.27 30.94 2.42
C THR A 372 -16.63 29.94 1.32
N GLN A 373 -17.45 28.91 1.60
CA GLN A 373 -17.79 27.86 0.65
C GLN A 373 -18.98 28.23 -0.27
N GLY A 374 -19.62 29.33 -0.04
CA GLY A 374 -20.73 29.83 -0.85
C GLY A 374 -21.39 31.06 -0.23
N TYR A 375 -22.25 31.75 -0.98
CA TYR A 375 -23.02 32.93 -0.53
C TYR A 375 -24.34 32.55 0.14
N TYR A 376 -24.84 31.35 -0.13
CA TYR A 376 -26.13 30.87 0.36
C TYR A 376 -25.96 29.56 1.14
N LEU A 377 -26.74 29.45 2.21
CA LEU A 377 -26.92 28.19 2.91
C LEU A 377 -28.16 27.49 2.31
N LEU A 378 -27.91 26.42 1.56
CA LEU A 378 -28.94 25.51 1.10
C LEU A 378 -29.27 24.52 2.23
N VAL A 379 -30.53 24.44 2.60
CA VAL A 379 -31.06 23.52 3.60
C VAL A 379 -32.08 22.61 2.92
N VAL A 380 -31.93 21.30 3.11
CA VAL A 380 -32.82 20.27 2.53
C VAL A 380 -33.43 19.43 3.65
N SER A 381 -34.69 19.05 3.50
CA SER A 381 -35.45 18.25 4.48
C SER A 381 -35.84 16.85 3.94
N GLU A 382 -36.21 15.97 4.82
CA GLU A 382 -36.56 14.56 4.56
C GLU A 382 -37.59 14.40 3.44
N ASN A 383 -38.61 15.25 3.41
CA ASN A 383 -39.70 15.16 2.43
C ASN A 383 -39.43 15.96 1.14
N GLY A 384 -38.16 16.20 0.82
CA GLY A 384 -37.76 16.77 -0.46
C GLY A 384 -38.05 18.28 -0.60
N MET A 385 -38.27 18.99 0.50
CA MET A 385 -38.38 20.42 0.53
C MET A 385 -37.02 21.05 0.80
N GLY A 386 -36.75 22.21 0.22
CA GLY A 386 -35.48 22.93 0.45
C GLY A 386 -35.53 24.36 0.07
N LYS A 387 -34.54 25.14 0.45
CA LYS A 387 -34.38 26.54 0.16
C LYS A 387 -32.93 26.99 0.25
N ARG A 388 -32.64 28.11 -0.41
CA ARG A 388 -31.40 28.86 -0.20
C ARG A 388 -31.72 30.07 0.71
N THR A 389 -30.86 30.34 1.68
CA THR A 389 -30.91 31.54 2.52
C THR A 389 -29.55 32.21 2.50
N SER A 390 -29.49 33.52 2.32
CA SER A 390 -28.20 34.25 2.34
C SER A 390 -27.48 34.01 3.67
N ILE A 391 -26.18 33.66 3.61
CA ILE A 391 -25.35 33.49 4.80
C ILE A 391 -25.28 34.76 5.64
N SER A 392 -25.47 35.95 5.03
CA SER A 392 -25.51 37.23 5.73
C SER A 392 -26.68 37.37 6.69
N GLU A 393 -27.78 36.64 6.49
CA GLU A 393 -28.91 36.62 7.43
C GLU A 393 -28.62 35.92 8.76
N PHE A 394 -27.55 35.12 8.82
CA PHE A 394 -27.11 34.43 10.03
C PHE A 394 -26.06 35.27 10.74
N THR A 395 -26.49 35.98 11.78
CA THR A 395 -25.57 36.80 12.60
C THR A 395 -24.53 35.93 13.29
N CYS A 396 -23.27 36.39 13.30
CA CYS A 396 -22.21 35.74 14.02
C CYS A 396 -22.48 35.86 15.54
N GLN A 397 -22.43 34.74 16.26
CA GLN A 397 -22.71 34.61 17.68
C GLN A 397 -21.53 33.96 18.40
N ASN A 398 -21.53 34.01 19.71
CA ASN A 398 -20.60 33.22 20.50
C ASN A 398 -20.95 31.70 20.37
N ARG A 399 -19.95 30.83 20.24
CA ARG A 399 -20.17 29.40 20.17
C ARG A 399 -20.87 28.86 21.45
N GLY A 400 -21.55 27.74 21.31
CA GLY A 400 -22.21 27.06 22.44
C GLY A 400 -23.59 27.65 22.81
N GLY A 401 -24.08 28.65 22.04
CA GLY A 401 -25.45 29.15 22.13
C GLY A 401 -26.47 28.20 21.52
N LYS A 402 -27.75 28.52 21.67
CA LYS A 402 -28.88 27.77 21.05
C LYS A 402 -29.03 28.02 19.55
N GLY A 403 -28.32 29.03 19.01
CA GLY A 403 -28.46 29.43 17.61
C GLY A 403 -29.79 30.13 17.30
N VAL A 404 -30.09 30.20 16.00
CA VAL A 404 -31.32 30.77 15.46
C VAL A 404 -32.00 29.79 14.53
N LYS A 405 -33.32 29.90 14.37
CA LYS A 405 -34.04 29.05 13.40
C LYS A 405 -33.54 29.37 11.97
N CYS A 406 -33.14 28.35 11.26
CA CYS A 406 -32.75 28.38 9.85
C CYS A 406 -33.83 27.74 8.95
N TYR A 407 -34.66 26.89 9.52
CA TYR A 407 -35.70 26.17 8.78
C TYR A 407 -36.97 26.00 9.62
N LYS A 408 -38.14 26.13 9.01
CA LYS A 408 -39.43 25.87 9.66
C LYS A 408 -39.83 24.43 9.37
N ILE A 409 -39.71 23.57 10.39
CA ILE A 409 -40.16 22.17 10.32
C ILE A 409 -41.66 22.10 10.46
N THR A 410 -42.28 21.27 9.63
CA THR A 410 -43.71 20.98 9.60
C THR A 410 -43.86 19.50 9.23
N GLU A 411 -45.02 18.89 9.44
CA GLU A 411 -45.28 17.50 8.98
C GLU A 411 -45.04 17.33 7.49
N LYS A 412 -45.30 18.38 6.68
CA LYS A 412 -45.04 18.38 5.25
C LYS A 412 -43.57 18.34 4.88
N THR A 413 -42.71 18.93 5.68
CA THR A 413 -41.26 19.00 5.37
C THR A 413 -40.47 17.84 5.94
N GLY A 414 -40.89 17.29 7.07
CA GLY A 414 -40.02 16.44 7.85
C GLY A 414 -38.82 17.20 8.44
N ASN A 415 -37.85 16.49 9.00
CA ASN A 415 -36.67 17.06 9.60
C ASN A 415 -35.62 17.51 8.54
N VAL A 416 -34.69 18.34 8.95
CA VAL A 416 -33.54 18.70 8.10
C VAL A 416 -32.59 17.51 8.03
N ILE A 417 -32.21 17.10 6.82
CA ILE A 417 -31.24 16.03 6.57
C ILE A 417 -29.82 16.56 6.39
N GLY A 418 -29.67 17.83 6.01
CA GLY A 418 -28.35 18.42 5.80
C GLY A 418 -28.44 19.86 5.29
N ALA A 419 -27.26 20.48 5.25
CA ALA A 419 -27.07 21.81 4.68
C ALA A 419 -25.74 21.90 3.95
N LYS A 420 -25.69 22.68 2.86
CA LYS A 420 -24.45 22.98 2.12
C LYS A 420 -24.36 24.46 1.79
N ALA A 421 -23.16 25.02 1.88
CA ALA A 421 -22.89 26.35 1.39
C ALA A 421 -22.74 26.32 -0.13
N VAL A 422 -23.55 27.11 -0.86
CA VAL A 422 -23.65 27.08 -2.32
C VAL A 422 -23.65 28.47 -2.93
N ASN A 423 -23.26 28.53 -4.20
CA ASN A 423 -23.44 29.70 -5.09
C ASN A 423 -24.51 29.38 -6.14
N GLU A 424 -24.87 30.35 -6.94
CA GLU A 424 -25.91 30.19 -7.99
C GLU A 424 -25.48 29.26 -9.11
N GLU A 425 -24.17 29.26 -9.42
CA GLU A 425 -23.56 28.42 -10.48
C GLU A 425 -23.41 26.95 -10.05
N ASN A 426 -23.56 26.64 -8.77
CA ASN A 426 -23.40 25.30 -8.30
C ASN A 426 -24.59 24.40 -8.64
N GLU A 427 -24.31 23.13 -8.76
CA GLU A 427 -25.30 22.09 -8.92
C GLU A 427 -25.31 21.18 -7.70
N ILE A 428 -26.47 20.64 -7.41
CA ILE A 428 -26.64 19.61 -6.37
C ILE A 428 -27.20 18.34 -6.97
N MET A 429 -26.80 17.23 -6.39
CA MET A 429 -27.43 15.93 -6.62
C MET A 429 -28.16 15.54 -5.33
N MET A 430 -29.45 15.22 -5.44
CA MET A 430 -30.26 14.71 -4.34
C MET A 430 -30.57 13.22 -4.60
N ILE A 431 -30.59 12.44 -3.56
CA ILE A 431 -30.73 11.00 -3.62
C ILE A 431 -31.78 10.57 -2.64
N THR A 432 -32.72 9.78 -3.11
CA THR A 432 -33.80 9.23 -2.27
C THR A 432 -33.40 7.92 -1.63
N THR A 433 -34.18 7.48 -0.64
CA THR A 433 -34.03 6.15 0.00
C THR A 433 -34.22 4.98 -0.97
N GLU A 434 -34.86 5.19 -2.11
CA GLU A 434 -34.99 4.20 -3.19
C GLU A 434 -33.91 4.29 -4.26
N GLY A 435 -32.87 5.14 -4.05
CA GLY A 435 -31.77 5.29 -4.99
C GLY A 435 -32.09 6.18 -6.21
N ILE A 436 -33.24 6.88 -6.23
CA ILE A 436 -33.57 7.85 -7.29
C ILE A 436 -32.70 9.08 -7.13
N ILE A 437 -32.00 9.44 -8.20
CA ILE A 437 -31.09 10.61 -8.22
C ILE A 437 -31.67 11.69 -9.09
N ILE A 438 -31.75 12.92 -8.54
CA ILE A 438 -32.09 14.14 -9.28
C ILE A 438 -30.93 15.13 -9.20
N ARG A 439 -30.66 15.81 -10.32
CA ARG A 439 -29.66 16.89 -10.40
C ARG A 439 -30.39 18.22 -10.62
N LEU A 440 -30.07 19.20 -9.79
CA LEU A 440 -30.71 20.53 -9.79
C LEU A 440 -29.65 21.62 -9.83
N GLN A 441 -29.92 22.68 -10.58
CA GLN A 441 -29.16 23.91 -10.50
C GLN A 441 -29.52 24.67 -9.21
N CYS A 442 -28.52 25.16 -8.50
CA CYS A 442 -28.81 25.96 -7.31
C CYS A 442 -29.57 27.25 -7.66
N SER A 443 -29.37 27.85 -8.86
CA SER A 443 -30.11 29.00 -9.36
C SER A 443 -31.64 28.78 -9.36
N ASP A 444 -32.10 27.54 -9.60
CA ASP A 444 -33.52 27.20 -9.70
C ASP A 444 -34.17 27.05 -8.30
N ILE A 445 -33.40 27.04 -7.24
CA ILE A 445 -33.90 26.95 -5.87
C ILE A 445 -34.13 28.32 -5.31
N SER A 446 -35.35 28.60 -4.84
CA SER A 446 -35.75 29.92 -4.33
C SER A 446 -34.88 30.39 -3.16
N ILE A 447 -34.51 31.64 -3.16
CA ILE A 447 -33.89 32.34 -2.04
C ILE A 447 -35.00 32.79 -1.09
N LEU A 448 -35.02 32.28 0.13
CA LEU A 448 -36.06 32.53 1.12
C LEU A 448 -35.45 32.86 2.47
N GLY A 449 -36.15 33.66 3.25
CA GLY A 449 -35.75 34.04 4.61
C GLY A 449 -35.64 32.82 5.56
N ARG A 450 -34.93 32.99 6.67
CA ARG A 450 -34.58 31.95 7.61
C ARG A 450 -35.73 31.08 8.12
N ILE A 451 -36.91 31.72 8.43
CA ILE A 451 -38.03 31.05 9.10
C ILE A 451 -39.10 30.63 8.06
N THR A 452 -38.68 29.95 7.01
CA THR A 452 -39.57 29.37 6.00
C THR A 452 -39.35 27.88 5.83
N SER A 453 -40.34 27.20 5.27
CA SER A 453 -40.32 25.75 5.04
C SER A 453 -39.70 25.33 3.70
N GLY A 454 -39.26 26.30 2.90
CA GLY A 454 -38.71 26.04 1.57
C GLY A 454 -39.74 25.73 0.50
N VAL A 455 -39.26 25.34 -0.66
CA VAL A 455 -40.03 24.91 -1.84
C VAL A 455 -39.78 23.41 -2.10
N LYS A 456 -40.66 22.79 -2.87
CA LYS A 456 -40.49 21.40 -3.26
C LYS A 456 -39.35 21.30 -4.28
N LEU A 457 -38.33 20.49 -3.97
CA LEU A 457 -37.17 20.25 -4.84
C LEU A 457 -37.31 18.94 -5.64
N ILE A 458 -37.98 17.95 -5.07
CA ILE A 458 -38.22 16.65 -5.69
C ILE A 458 -39.62 16.17 -5.34
N ASN A 459 -40.25 15.46 -6.28
CA ASN A 459 -41.51 14.73 -6.02
C ASN A 459 -41.14 13.34 -5.50
N LEU A 460 -41.58 13.03 -4.31
CA LEU A 460 -41.36 11.74 -3.66
C LEU A 460 -42.64 10.92 -3.68
N SER A 461 -42.53 9.62 -3.84
CA SER A 461 -43.62 8.66 -3.64
C SER A 461 -43.94 8.49 -2.15
N ASP A 462 -45.09 7.92 -1.81
CA ASP A 462 -45.48 7.68 -0.43
C ASP A 462 -44.45 6.78 0.26
N GLY A 463 -43.99 7.20 1.44
CA GLY A 463 -42.98 6.49 2.24
C GLY A 463 -41.53 6.68 1.80
N VAL A 464 -41.26 7.35 0.70
CA VAL A 464 -39.92 7.65 0.22
C VAL A 464 -39.44 8.97 0.79
N THR A 465 -38.19 9.02 1.24
CA THR A 465 -37.55 10.24 1.77
C THR A 465 -36.25 10.54 1.02
N VAL A 466 -35.76 11.76 1.17
CA VAL A 466 -34.41 12.11 0.70
C VAL A 466 -33.40 11.55 1.67
N ALA A 467 -32.52 10.69 1.19
CA ALA A 467 -31.49 10.05 2.00
C ALA A 467 -30.27 10.99 2.19
N SER A 468 -29.87 11.68 1.13
CA SER A 468 -28.69 12.54 1.14
C SER A 468 -28.69 13.51 -0.04
N PHE A 469 -27.84 14.53 0.02
CA PHE A 469 -27.54 15.37 -1.13
C PHE A 469 -26.09 15.84 -1.10
N ALA A 470 -25.52 16.00 -2.30
CA ALA A 470 -24.14 16.43 -2.51
C ALA A 470 -24.06 17.63 -3.44
N LYS A 471 -23.09 18.51 -3.20
CA LYS A 471 -22.74 19.61 -4.12
C LYS A 471 -21.82 19.04 -5.20
N VAL A 472 -22.18 19.23 -6.46
CA VAL A 472 -21.30 18.93 -7.60
C VAL A 472 -20.26 20.04 -7.69
N ARG A 473 -18.97 19.68 -7.56
CA ARG A 473 -17.86 20.65 -7.67
C ARG A 473 -17.62 21.00 -9.14
N GLU A 474 -17.58 22.30 -9.44
CA GLU A 474 -17.07 22.82 -10.71
C GLU A 474 -15.54 22.69 -10.77
N LYS A 475 -15.00 22.68 -12.00
CA LYS A 475 -13.57 22.84 -12.24
C LYS A 475 -13.11 24.17 -11.65
N GLU A 476 -12.10 24.18 -10.81
CA GLU A 476 -11.30 25.38 -10.59
C GLU A 476 -10.57 25.65 -11.91
N GLU A 477 -10.96 26.71 -12.61
CA GLU A 477 -10.16 27.26 -13.69
C GLU A 477 -8.85 27.76 -13.08
N ASP A 478 -7.74 27.24 -13.58
CA ASP A 478 -6.39 27.70 -13.25
C ASP A 478 -6.26 29.21 -13.63
N LYS A 479 -6.53 30.09 -12.69
CA LYS A 479 -6.23 31.53 -12.81
C LYS A 479 -4.73 31.85 -12.77
N ASN A 480 -3.88 30.85 -12.83
CA ASN A 480 -2.41 31.00 -12.83
C ASN A 480 -1.75 30.85 -14.21
N SER A 481 -2.49 30.56 -15.28
CA SER A 481 -1.92 30.47 -16.63
C SER A 481 -1.88 31.80 -17.40
N GLU A 482 -2.61 32.82 -16.96
CA GLU A 482 -2.62 34.11 -17.66
C GLU A 482 -1.51 35.09 -17.22
N LYS A 483 -0.69 34.77 -16.21
CA LYS A 483 0.43 35.65 -15.80
C LYS A 483 1.79 35.26 -16.39
N THR A 484 1.87 34.19 -17.16
CA THR A 484 3.14 33.76 -17.76
C THR A 484 3.24 34.02 -19.26
N GLU A 485 2.18 34.42 -19.94
CA GLU A 485 2.21 34.78 -21.35
C GLU A 485 2.42 36.31 -21.64
N GLU A 486 2.17 37.18 -20.67
CA GLU A 486 2.44 38.63 -20.82
C GLU A 486 3.91 39.03 -20.57
N SER A 487 4.79 38.12 -20.15
CA SER A 487 6.20 38.41 -19.94
C SER A 487 7.13 37.88 -21.03
N SER A 488 6.62 37.22 -22.06
CA SER A 488 7.41 36.69 -23.18
C SER A 488 7.20 37.41 -24.53
N GLU A 489 6.34 38.41 -24.61
CA GLU A 489 6.16 39.17 -25.86
C GLU A 489 6.89 40.54 -25.91
N ASN A 490 7.71 40.87 -24.90
CA ASN A 490 8.42 42.18 -24.88
C ASN A 490 9.95 42.09 -24.98
N VAL A 491 10.51 40.98 -25.53
CA VAL A 491 11.97 40.86 -25.76
C VAL A 491 12.31 40.40 -27.19
N SER A 492 11.57 40.81 -28.20
CA SER A 492 12.00 40.54 -29.59
C SER A 492 11.57 41.64 -30.57
N THR A 493 12.00 42.85 -30.28
CA THR A 493 12.02 43.93 -31.31
C THR A 493 13.02 45.00 -30.89
N GLU A 494 14.29 44.66 -31.03
CA GLU A 494 15.40 45.62 -31.24
C GLU A 494 16.66 44.74 -31.49
N GLU A 495 17.01 44.62 -32.75
CA GLU A 495 18.30 44.44 -33.37
C GLU A 495 18.15 43.69 -34.69
N ASN A 496 17.94 44.48 -35.77
CA ASN A 496 18.46 44.16 -37.08
C ASN A 496 18.27 45.38 -38.01
N SER A 497 19.22 46.28 -37.95
CA SER A 497 19.58 47.17 -39.08
C SER A 497 21.07 47.44 -39.06
N ASN A 498 21.70 47.06 -40.15
CA ASN A 498 23.05 47.25 -40.65
C ASN A 498 23.82 45.92 -40.74
N GLU A 499 24.36 45.52 -41.88
CA GLU A 499 24.89 46.16 -43.04
C GLU A 499 24.99 45.15 -44.18
N ASN A 500 24.62 45.66 -45.38
CA ASN A 500 25.05 45.11 -46.67
C ASN A 500 26.56 45.33 -46.88
N THR A 501 27.17 44.45 -47.58
CA THR A 501 28.11 44.60 -48.75
C THR A 501 29.05 43.38 -48.71
N ASP A 502 29.09 42.66 -49.69
CA ASP A 502 29.72 42.67 -51.00
C ASP A 502 30.70 41.51 -51.23
N SER A 503 30.67 41.01 -52.44
CA SER A 503 31.72 40.36 -53.25
C SER A 503 31.98 38.85 -53.04
N THR A 504 31.50 38.04 -54.01
CA THR A 504 32.17 37.47 -55.21
C THR A 504 33.31 36.48 -54.98
N GLU A 505 33.15 35.32 -55.71
CA GLU A 505 34.20 34.47 -56.33
C GLU A 505 35.10 33.60 -55.42
N GLU A 506 35.00 32.33 -55.48
CA GLU A 506 35.33 31.28 -56.49
C GLU A 506 34.67 29.93 -56.14
#